data_83efed48ee3bb1641e1a164a1b651832
#
_entry.id   83efed48ee3bb1641e1a164a1b651832
#
_cell.length_a   1.000
_cell.length_b   1.000
_cell.length_c   1.000
_cell.angle_alpha   90.00
_cell.angle_beta   90.00
_cell.angle_gamma   90.00
#
_symmetry.space_group_name_H-M   'P 1'
#
loop_
_entity.id
_entity.type
_entity.pdbx_description
1 polymer ?
#
loop_
_entity_poly.entity_id
_entity_poly.type
_entity_poly.pdbx_seq_one_letter_code
_entity_poly.pdbx_strand_id
1 'polypeptide(L)'
;PSSLSQEREQSLLAASDYARQVNKLTVVDLVGYGASDIRNEVGEKLVHNQPTVVKGNLSEMRTFCQLVSHGRGVDGSPLDQSEEAIEELIQALRQQTQKFPQTVFLATGIQDVLVSQEQVIVLQNGVPELDCFTGTGDLVGALVAALLGEGNAPMTAAVAAVSYFNLCGEKAKTKSQGLADFRQNTLNQLSLLMKEKDWFEAVKGRVL
;
A
#
# COMPACT_ATOMS: atom_id res chain seq x y z
N PRO A 1 12.68 0.50 12.57
CA PRO A 1 12.75 -0.41 11.43
C PRO A 1 13.96 -1.30 11.61
N SER A 2 13.72 -2.60 11.76
CA SER A 2 14.77 -3.59 11.87
C SER A 2 15.68 -3.52 10.65
N SER A 3 17.00 -3.50 10.85
CA SER A 3 17.96 -3.63 9.75
C SER A 3 17.63 -4.90 8.95
N LEU A 4 17.62 -4.79 7.63
CA LEU A 4 17.47 -5.94 6.78
C LEU A 4 18.76 -6.76 6.90
N SER A 5 18.72 -7.90 7.60
CA SER A 5 19.88 -8.79 7.69
C SER A 5 20.02 -9.57 6.38
N GLN A 6 21.23 -10.01 6.07
CA GLN A 6 21.50 -10.82 4.87
C GLN A 6 20.62 -12.09 4.80
N GLU A 7 20.35 -12.73 5.95
CA GLU A 7 19.47 -13.89 6.02
C GLU A 7 18.03 -13.54 5.65
N ARG A 8 17.53 -12.38 6.11
CA ARG A 8 16.18 -11.91 5.76
C ARG A 8 16.07 -11.56 4.29
N GLU A 9 17.07 -10.89 3.72
CA GLU A 9 17.14 -10.60 2.30
C GLU A 9 17.05 -11.89 1.49
N GLN A 10 17.91 -12.87 1.77
CA GLN A 10 17.92 -14.16 1.09
C GLN A 10 16.57 -14.89 1.22
N SER A 11 15.96 -14.87 2.40
CA SER A 11 14.67 -15.51 2.65
C SER A 11 13.55 -14.85 1.87
N LEU A 12 13.51 -13.51 1.81
CA LEU A 12 12.51 -12.76 1.04
C LEU A 12 12.63 -13.06 -0.46
N LEU A 13 13.84 -13.04 -1.00
CA LEU A 13 14.08 -13.33 -2.41
C LEU A 13 13.72 -14.77 -2.75
N ALA A 14 14.15 -15.74 -1.94
CA ALA A 14 13.81 -17.15 -2.14
C ALA A 14 12.30 -17.41 -2.07
N ALA A 15 11.59 -16.78 -1.13
CA ALA A 15 10.14 -16.88 -1.03
C ALA A 15 9.42 -16.28 -2.25
N SER A 16 9.90 -15.13 -2.73
CA SER A 16 9.36 -14.48 -3.93
C SER A 16 9.59 -15.32 -5.19
N ASP A 17 10.81 -15.85 -5.36
CA ASP A 17 11.15 -16.73 -6.49
C ASP A 17 10.29 -18.00 -6.50
N TYR A 18 10.13 -18.62 -5.34
CA TYR A 18 9.27 -19.80 -5.20
C TYR A 18 7.80 -19.49 -5.51
N ALA A 19 7.28 -18.39 -4.97
CA ALA A 19 5.91 -17.97 -5.24
C ALA A 19 5.66 -17.77 -6.73
N ARG A 20 6.60 -17.15 -7.44
CA ARG A 20 6.56 -16.99 -8.90
C ARG A 20 6.56 -18.35 -9.62
N GLN A 21 7.45 -19.26 -9.22
CA GLN A 21 7.55 -20.60 -9.84
C GLN A 21 6.26 -21.40 -9.74
N VAL A 22 5.54 -21.27 -8.63
CA VAL A 22 4.28 -21.99 -8.38
C VAL A 22 3.03 -21.14 -8.66
N ASN A 23 3.18 -19.99 -9.32
CA ASN A 23 2.11 -19.06 -9.68
C ASN A 23 1.22 -18.64 -8.49
N LYS A 24 1.83 -18.37 -7.33
CA LYS A 24 1.11 -17.84 -6.16
C LYS A 24 0.95 -16.33 -6.25
N LEU A 25 -0.25 -15.87 -5.86
CA LEU A 25 -0.50 -14.44 -5.70
C LEU A 25 0.35 -13.89 -4.56
N THR A 26 0.99 -12.74 -4.79
CA THR A 26 1.91 -12.13 -3.82
C THR A 26 1.64 -10.63 -3.67
N VAL A 27 1.85 -10.14 -2.46
CA VAL A 27 1.87 -8.71 -2.14
C VAL A 27 3.27 -8.35 -1.69
N VAL A 28 3.90 -7.40 -2.36
CA VAL A 28 5.22 -6.86 -2.00
C VAL A 28 5.04 -5.47 -1.42
N ASP A 29 5.55 -5.27 -0.20
CA ASP A 29 5.62 -3.97 0.45
C ASP A 29 7.03 -3.39 0.28
N LEU A 30 7.13 -2.23 -0.39
CA LEU A 30 8.36 -1.49 -0.61
C LEU A 30 8.76 -0.65 0.61
N VAL A 31 8.38 -1.07 1.81
CA VAL A 31 8.66 -0.36 3.06
C VAL A 31 10.13 0.04 3.19
N GLY A 32 10.38 1.36 3.29
CA GLY A 32 11.72 1.94 3.38
C GLY A 32 12.50 1.95 2.07
N TYR A 33 11.85 1.80 0.92
CA TYR A 33 12.47 2.04 -0.38
C TYR A 33 12.93 3.50 -0.46
N GLY A 34 14.17 3.73 -0.86
CA GLY A 34 14.83 5.03 -0.79
C GLY A 34 15.62 5.28 0.50
N ALA A 35 15.44 4.46 1.54
CA ALA A 35 16.16 4.65 2.80
C ALA A 35 17.59 4.05 2.79
N SER A 36 17.86 3.09 1.92
CA SER A 36 19.20 2.51 1.72
C SER A 36 19.28 1.73 0.41
N ASP A 37 20.50 1.62 -0.13
CA ASP A 37 20.76 0.87 -1.37
C ASP A 37 20.32 -0.59 -1.27
N ILE A 38 20.55 -1.24 -0.13
CA ILE A 38 20.14 -2.63 0.10
C ILE A 38 18.62 -2.78 -0.04
N ARG A 39 17.82 -1.84 0.51
CA ARG A 39 16.37 -1.88 0.40
C ARG A 39 15.89 -1.65 -1.03
N ASN A 40 16.58 -0.77 -1.75
CA ASN A 40 16.29 -0.51 -3.15
C ASN A 40 16.58 -1.75 -4.01
N GLU A 41 17.75 -2.36 -3.86
CA GLU A 41 18.12 -3.57 -4.59
C GLU A 41 17.16 -4.74 -4.32
N VAL A 42 16.81 -4.96 -3.06
CA VAL A 42 15.85 -6.02 -2.69
C VAL A 42 14.47 -5.72 -3.27
N GLY A 43 13.99 -4.48 -3.14
CA GLY A 43 12.72 -4.05 -3.70
C GLY A 43 12.64 -4.27 -5.21
N GLU A 44 13.68 -3.87 -5.95
CA GLU A 44 13.77 -4.08 -7.40
C GLU A 44 13.72 -5.56 -7.77
N LYS A 45 14.48 -6.42 -7.08
CA LYS A 45 14.49 -7.86 -7.31
C LYS A 45 13.11 -8.48 -7.04
N LEU A 46 12.44 -8.05 -5.95
CA LEU A 46 11.10 -8.52 -5.61
C LEU A 46 10.06 -8.11 -6.67
N VAL A 47 10.10 -6.86 -7.15
CA VAL A 47 9.20 -6.38 -8.20
C VAL A 47 9.47 -7.07 -9.54
N HIS A 48 10.74 -7.41 -9.83
CA HIS A 48 11.10 -8.14 -11.05
C HIS A 48 10.47 -9.55 -11.10
N ASN A 49 10.11 -10.12 -9.97
CA ASN A 49 9.35 -11.36 -9.88
C ASN A 49 7.87 -11.23 -10.22
N GLN A 50 7.42 -10.03 -10.62
CA GLN A 50 6.07 -9.74 -11.05
C GLN A 50 5.00 -10.09 -9.99
N PRO A 51 5.09 -9.51 -8.78
CA PRO A 51 4.09 -9.74 -7.76
C PRO A 51 2.72 -9.25 -8.21
N THR A 52 1.67 -9.79 -7.61
CA THR A 52 0.28 -9.42 -7.92
C THR A 52 -0.01 -7.97 -7.53
N VAL A 53 0.48 -7.56 -6.35
CA VAL A 53 0.37 -6.18 -5.86
C VAL A 53 1.71 -5.72 -5.32
N VAL A 54 2.13 -4.52 -5.73
CA VAL A 54 3.25 -3.77 -5.15
C VAL A 54 2.69 -2.59 -4.39
N LYS A 55 3.04 -2.44 -3.13
CA LYS A 55 2.60 -1.30 -2.31
C LYS A 55 3.76 -0.58 -1.64
N GLY A 56 3.55 0.68 -1.36
CA GLY A 56 4.42 1.56 -0.58
C GLY A 56 3.67 2.84 -0.24
N ASN A 57 4.24 3.71 0.57
CA ASN A 57 3.70 5.06 0.71
C ASN A 57 4.02 5.92 -0.52
N LEU A 58 3.42 7.11 -0.63
CA LEU A 58 3.62 8.01 -1.77
C LEU A 58 5.11 8.31 -2.01
N SER A 59 5.89 8.56 -0.95
CA SER A 59 7.32 8.88 -1.07
C SER A 59 8.15 7.67 -1.53
N GLU A 60 7.86 6.48 -1.01
CA GLU A 60 8.51 5.23 -1.43
C GLU A 60 8.21 4.91 -2.90
N MET A 61 6.95 5.07 -3.32
CA MET A 61 6.54 4.81 -4.70
C MET A 61 7.08 5.86 -5.67
N ARG A 62 7.22 7.12 -5.25
CA ARG A 62 7.91 8.15 -6.04
C ARG A 62 9.38 7.78 -6.23
N THR A 63 10.08 7.37 -5.17
CA THR A 63 11.48 6.92 -5.27
C THR A 63 11.61 5.70 -6.16
N PHE A 64 10.72 4.72 -6.05
CA PHE A 64 10.68 3.54 -6.93
C PHE A 64 10.51 3.94 -8.41
N CYS A 65 9.71 4.95 -8.68
CA CYS A 65 9.53 5.50 -10.02
C CYS A 65 10.64 6.47 -10.46
N GLN A 66 11.70 6.63 -9.67
CA GLN A 66 12.81 7.57 -9.94
C GLN A 66 12.38 9.03 -10.00
N LEU A 67 11.28 9.38 -9.34
CA LEU A 67 10.83 10.75 -9.16
C LEU A 67 11.49 11.38 -7.94
N VAL A 68 11.54 12.71 -7.91
CA VAL A 68 11.98 13.44 -6.71
C VAL A 68 11.05 13.10 -5.56
N SER A 69 11.61 12.65 -4.45
CA SER A 69 10.90 12.35 -3.22
C SER A 69 11.52 13.10 -2.04
N HIS A 70 10.68 13.56 -1.13
CA HIS A 70 11.05 14.31 0.07
C HIS A 70 10.85 13.48 1.35
N GLY A 71 10.47 12.21 1.23
CA GLY A 71 10.33 11.27 2.34
C GLY A 71 11.65 10.97 3.04
N ARG A 72 11.59 10.58 4.30
CA ARG A 72 12.76 10.19 5.10
C ARG A 72 12.56 8.82 5.71
N GLY A 73 13.35 7.86 5.28
CA GLY A 73 13.27 6.49 5.77
C GLY A 73 11.94 5.83 5.38
N VAL A 74 11.12 5.51 6.37
CA VAL A 74 9.77 4.93 6.20
C VAL A 74 8.65 5.97 6.28
N ASP A 75 9.00 7.24 6.57
CA ASP A 75 8.03 8.31 6.74
C ASP A 75 7.83 9.04 5.40
N GLY A 76 6.57 9.22 5.02
CA GLY A 76 6.18 10.04 3.88
C GLY A 76 6.40 11.53 4.12
N SER A 77 6.39 12.32 3.04
CA SER A 77 6.48 13.78 3.11
C SER A 77 5.18 14.45 2.64
N PRO A 78 4.72 15.50 3.31
CA PRO A 78 3.62 16.31 2.82
C PRO A 78 3.85 16.91 1.41
N LEU A 79 5.11 17.15 1.03
CA LEU A 79 5.47 17.66 -0.30
C LEU A 79 5.20 16.65 -1.41
N ASP A 80 5.26 15.35 -1.10
CA ASP A 80 4.96 14.27 -2.03
C ASP A 80 3.45 13.99 -2.16
N GLN A 81 2.62 14.77 -1.47
CA GLN A 81 1.17 14.61 -1.37
C GLN A 81 0.38 15.73 -2.07
N SER A 82 1.06 16.65 -2.79
CA SER A 82 0.38 17.66 -3.59
C SER A 82 -0.34 17.03 -4.80
N GLU A 83 -1.34 17.72 -5.35
CA GLU A 83 -2.07 17.22 -6.52
C GLU A 83 -1.14 17.00 -7.71
N GLU A 84 -0.17 17.90 -7.93
CA GLU A 84 0.83 17.77 -8.99
C GLU A 84 1.75 16.56 -8.75
N ALA A 85 2.18 16.34 -7.51
CA ALA A 85 3.03 15.19 -7.15
C ALA A 85 2.29 13.87 -7.33
N ILE A 86 1.00 13.82 -7.03
CA ILE A 86 0.14 12.65 -7.23
C ILE A 86 -0.05 12.38 -8.73
N GLU A 87 -0.34 13.42 -9.53
CA GLU A 87 -0.50 13.26 -10.98
C GLU A 87 0.80 12.77 -11.64
N GLU A 88 1.95 13.34 -11.27
CA GLU A 88 3.26 12.89 -11.73
C GLU A 88 3.49 11.41 -11.37
N LEU A 89 3.15 11.00 -10.15
CA LEU A 89 3.27 9.60 -9.71
C LEU A 89 2.35 8.68 -10.53
N ILE A 90 1.11 9.08 -10.80
CA ILE A 90 0.17 8.31 -11.62
C ILE A 90 0.78 8.05 -13.00
N GLN A 91 1.33 9.07 -13.65
CA GLN A 91 1.96 8.91 -14.97
C GLN A 91 3.17 7.97 -14.92
N ALA A 92 3.99 8.07 -13.88
CA ALA A 92 5.14 7.19 -13.72
C ALA A 92 4.73 5.74 -13.41
N LEU A 93 3.71 5.53 -12.59
CA LEU A 93 3.16 4.19 -12.31
C LEU A 93 2.51 3.57 -13.56
N ARG A 94 1.85 4.35 -14.42
CA ARG A 94 1.38 3.87 -15.74
C ARG A 94 2.53 3.35 -16.61
N GLN A 95 3.72 3.96 -16.54
CA GLN A 95 4.90 3.43 -17.23
C GLN A 95 5.39 2.12 -16.60
N GLN A 96 5.29 1.96 -15.27
CA GLN A 96 5.62 0.69 -14.62
C GLN A 96 4.65 -0.42 -14.99
N THR A 97 3.35 -0.14 -15.16
CA THR A 97 2.40 -1.16 -15.61
C THR A 97 2.66 -1.68 -17.03
N GLN A 98 3.36 -0.92 -17.88
CA GLN A 98 3.81 -1.42 -19.18
C GLN A 98 4.91 -2.48 -19.05
N LYS A 99 5.78 -2.35 -18.02
CA LYS A 99 6.83 -3.33 -17.73
C LYS A 99 6.28 -4.54 -16.94
N PHE A 100 5.27 -4.30 -16.10
CA PHE A 100 4.69 -5.28 -15.19
C PHE A 100 3.16 -5.31 -15.37
N PRO A 101 2.65 -5.84 -16.51
CA PRO A 101 1.23 -5.70 -16.89
C PRO A 101 0.25 -6.43 -15.99
N GLN A 102 0.73 -7.41 -15.21
CA GLN A 102 -0.10 -8.18 -14.27
C GLN A 102 -0.11 -7.58 -12.85
N THR A 103 0.72 -6.56 -12.60
CA THR A 103 0.91 -6.00 -11.26
C THR A 103 0.00 -4.78 -11.05
N VAL A 104 -0.66 -4.74 -9.92
CA VAL A 104 -1.33 -3.52 -9.40
C VAL A 104 -0.34 -2.78 -8.49
N PHE A 105 -0.13 -1.50 -8.75
CA PHE A 105 0.67 -0.63 -7.90
C PHE A 105 -0.26 0.16 -6.97
N LEU A 106 0.04 0.15 -5.68
CA LEU A 106 -0.69 0.85 -4.63
C LEU A 106 0.24 1.81 -3.89
N ALA A 107 0.01 3.10 -4.02
CA ALA A 107 0.66 4.14 -3.23
C ALA A 107 -0.29 4.64 -2.16
N THR A 108 0.05 4.46 -0.88
CA THR A 108 -0.78 4.91 0.24
C THR A 108 -0.36 6.29 0.76
N GLY A 109 -1.33 7.11 1.16
CA GLY A 109 -1.09 8.46 1.67
C GLY A 109 -2.39 9.21 2.00
N ILE A 110 -2.37 10.53 1.94
CA ILE A 110 -3.58 11.35 2.12
C ILE A 110 -4.64 11.06 1.05
N GLN A 111 -4.19 10.70 -0.13
CA GLN A 111 -4.96 10.04 -1.17
C GLN A 111 -4.24 8.75 -1.52
N ASP A 112 -4.97 7.65 -1.61
CA ASP A 112 -4.37 6.39 -2.06
C ASP A 112 -4.54 6.28 -3.57
N VAL A 113 -3.45 5.92 -4.23
CA VAL A 113 -3.39 5.80 -5.69
C VAL A 113 -3.19 4.35 -6.07
N LEU A 114 -4.10 3.81 -6.88
CA LEU A 114 -4.02 2.46 -7.40
C LEU A 114 -3.93 2.50 -8.92
N VAL A 115 -2.92 1.84 -9.47
CA VAL A 115 -2.66 1.84 -10.92
C VAL A 115 -2.48 0.41 -11.40
N SER A 116 -3.27 0.02 -12.39
CA SER A 116 -3.07 -1.19 -13.20
C SER A 116 -2.93 -0.80 -14.68
N GLN A 117 -2.70 -1.78 -15.54
CA GLN A 117 -2.67 -1.53 -16.97
C GLN A 117 -4.00 -0.97 -17.51
N GLU A 118 -5.12 -1.36 -16.90
CA GLU A 118 -6.46 -1.06 -17.40
C GLU A 118 -7.05 0.22 -16.81
N GLN A 119 -6.71 0.55 -15.54
CA GLN A 119 -7.39 1.64 -14.83
C GLN A 119 -6.53 2.26 -13.74
N VAL A 120 -6.88 3.49 -13.40
CA VAL A 120 -6.35 4.21 -12.24
C VAL A 120 -7.51 4.57 -11.32
N ILE A 121 -7.32 4.33 -10.03
CA ILE A 121 -8.29 4.68 -8.99
C ILE A 121 -7.58 5.53 -7.94
N VAL A 122 -8.21 6.64 -7.56
CA VAL A 122 -7.74 7.50 -6.47
C VAL A 122 -8.79 7.49 -5.37
N LEU A 123 -8.39 7.08 -4.16
CA LEU A 123 -9.26 7.00 -2.98
C LEU A 123 -8.96 8.17 -2.03
N GLN A 124 -9.97 8.63 -1.30
CA GLN A 124 -9.90 9.83 -0.46
C GLN A 124 -10.42 9.59 0.97
N ASN A 125 -10.61 8.33 1.35
CA ASN A 125 -10.93 7.98 2.72
C ASN A 125 -9.66 7.95 3.58
N GLY A 126 -9.87 8.06 4.88
CA GLY A 126 -8.81 7.97 5.87
C GLY A 126 -8.71 9.22 6.75
N VAL A 127 -7.86 9.14 7.73
CA VAL A 127 -7.58 10.22 8.68
C VAL A 127 -6.08 10.30 8.97
N PRO A 128 -5.52 11.51 9.22
CA PRO A 128 -4.08 11.68 9.44
C PRO A 128 -3.50 10.84 10.59
N GLU A 129 -4.32 10.50 11.56
CA GLU A 129 -3.89 9.69 12.71
C GLU A 129 -3.46 8.27 12.32
N LEU A 130 -3.85 7.77 11.14
CA LEU A 130 -3.38 6.49 10.62
C LEU A 130 -1.86 6.49 10.37
N ASP A 131 -1.27 7.64 10.09
CA ASP A 131 0.18 7.78 9.90
C ASP A 131 0.95 7.94 11.24
N CYS A 132 0.22 8.11 12.35
CA CYS A 132 0.83 8.37 13.66
C CYS A 132 1.25 7.10 14.42
N PHE A 133 0.99 5.90 13.90
CA PHE A 133 1.45 4.66 14.52
C PHE A 133 1.92 3.63 13.49
N THR A 134 2.92 2.85 13.89
CA THR A 134 3.55 1.85 13.02
C THR A 134 2.64 0.64 12.81
N GLY A 135 2.66 0.07 11.60
CA GLY A 135 1.98 -1.19 11.26
C GLY A 135 0.71 -1.01 10.42
N THR A 136 0.30 0.21 10.11
CA THR A 136 -0.85 0.49 9.23
C THR A 136 -0.64 -0.07 7.83
N GLY A 137 0.55 0.13 7.27
CA GLY A 137 0.93 -0.46 5.98
C GLY A 137 0.92 -1.99 5.99
N ASP A 138 1.40 -2.61 7.07
CA ASP A 138 1.38 -4.08 7.22
C ASP A 138 -0.07 -4.60 7.24
N LEU A 139 -0.98 -3.91 7.94
CA LEU A 139 -2.39 -4.28 7.99
C LEU A 139 -3.06 -4.19 6.62
N VAL A 140 -2.82 -3.11 5.87
CA VAL A 140 -3.30 -2.97 4.49
C VAL A 140 -2.76 -4.12 3.62
N GLY A 141 -1.46 -4.40 3.68
CA GLY A 141 -0.84 -5.49 2.94
C GLY A 141 -1.46 -6.87 3.26
N ALA A 142 -1.72 -7.13 4.54
CA ALA A 142 -2.36 -8.36 5.00
C ALA A 142 -3.81 -8.49 4.51
N LEU A 143 -4.58 -7.38 4.54
CA LEU A 143 -5.94 -7.36 4.01
C LEU A 143 -5.97 -7.60 2.49
N VAL A 144 -5.06 -6.98 1.73
CA VAL A 144 -4.92 -7.25 0.28
C VAL A 144 -4.64 -8.74 0.05
N ALA A 145 -3.67 -9.30 0.78
CA ALA A 145 -3.30 -10.72 0.62
C ALA A 145 -4.46 -11.66 0.98
N ALA A 146 -5.23 -11.36 2.02
CA ALA A 146 -6.40 -12.14 2.41
C ALA A 146 -7.47 -12.12 1.31
N LEU A 147 -7.79 -10.93 0.76
CA LEU A 147 -8.78 -10.79 -0.31
C LEU A 147 -8.34 -11.44 -1.62
N LEU A 148 -7.04 -11.41 -1.94
CA LEU A 148 -6.48 -12.18 -3.06
C LEU A 148 -6.64 -13.68 -2.84
N GLY A 149 -6.41 -14.15 -1.61
CA GLY A 149 -6.59 -15.56 -1.22
C GLY A 149 -8.02 -16.06 -1.36
N GLU A 150 -9.01 -15.17 -1.20
CA GLU A 150 -10.44 -15.44 -1.44
C GLU A 150 -10.83 -15.41 -2.93
N GLY A 151 -9.88 -15.17 -3.83
CA GLY A 151 -10.11 -15.20 -5.27
C GLY A 151 -10.59 -13.88 -5.89
N ASN A 152 -10.50 -12.77 -5.17
CA ASN A 152 -10.83 -11.46 -5.74
C ASN A 152 -9.79 -11.02 -6.77
N ALA A 153 -10.24 -10.28 -7.80
CA ALA A 153 -9.36 -9.65 -8.76
C ALA A 153 -8.38 -8.68 -8.07
N PRO A 154 -7.11 -8.55 -8.53
CA PRO A 154 -6.08 -7.78 -7.83
C PRO A 154 -6.46 -6.34 -7.53
N MET A 155 -7.04 -5.62 -8.49
CA MET A 155 -7.48 -4.24 -8.28
C MET A 155 -8.62 -4.17 -7.26
N THR A 156 -9.61 -5.06 -7.36
CA THR A 156 -10.72 -5.13 -6.40
C THR A 156 -10.23 -5.42 -4.98
N ALA A 157 -9.31 -6.38 -4.83
CA ALA A 157 -8.70 -6.71 -3.55
C ALA A 157 -7.97 -5.51 -2.93
N ALA A 158 -7.16 -4.80 -3.73
CA ALA A 158 -6.41 -3.64 -3.26
C ALA A 158 -7.33 -2.48 -2.88
N VAL A 159 -8.32 -2.13 -3.73
CA VAL A 159 -9.32 -1.07 -3.44
C VAL A 159 -10.11 -1.39 -2.18
N ALA A 160 -10.63 -2.61 -2.07
CA ALA A 160 -11.43 -3.01 -0.91
C ALA A 160 -10.60 -2.98 0.39
N ALA A 161 -9.37 -3.49 0.37
CA ALA A 161 -8.49 -3.51 1.53
C ALA A 161 -8.18 -2.10 2.06
N VAL A 162 -7.76 -1.20 1.17
CA VAL A 162 -7.42 0.19 1.53
C VAL A 162 -8.65 0.94 2.03
N SER A 163 -9.75 0.89 1.27
CA SER A 163 -10.99 1.56 1.64
C SER A 163 -11.52 1.08 2.99
N TYR A 164 -11.50 -0.23 3.20
CA TYR A 164 -11.93 -0.84 4.46
C TYR A 164 -11.10 -0.35 5.64
N PHE A 165 -9.77 -0.38 5.50
CA PHE A 165 -8.87 0.05 6.56
C PHE A 165 -9.02 1.55 6.87
N ASN A 166 -9.11 2.39 5.83
CA ASN A 166 -9.30 3.82 5.97
C ASN A 166 -10.62 4.16 6.69
N LEU A 167 -11.71 3.47 6.34
CA LEU A 167 -13.00 3.63 7.02
C LEU A 167 -12.94 3.15 8.47
N CYS A 168 -12.17 2.11 8.79
CA CYS A 168 -11.90 1.75 10.18
C CYS A 168 -11.24 2.91 10.94
N GLY A 169 -10.28 3.60 10.34
CA GLY A 169 -9.65 4.80 10.89
C GLY A 169 -10.64 5.95 11.09
N GLU A 170 -11.46 6.26 10.08
CA GLU A 170 -12.49 7.31 10.20
C GLU A 170 -13.46 7.03 11.35
N LYS A 171 -13.95 5.79 11.48
CA LYS A 171 -14.84 5.39 12.58
C LYS A 171 -14.13 5.40 13.93
N ALA A 172 -12.87 5.00 13.99
CA ALA A 172 -12.08 5.05 15.20
C ALA A 172 -11.88 6.49 15.68
N LYS A 173 -11.60 7.42 14.77
CA LYS A 173 -11.40 8.84 15.08
C LYS A 173 -12.59 9.44 15.83
N THR A 174 -13.81 9.11 15.47
CA THR A 174 -15.01 9.64 16.12
C THR A 174 -15.18 9.19 17.59
N LYS A 175 -14.46 8.13 17.98
CA LYS A 175 -14.55 7.51 19.32
C LYS A 175 -13.32 7.70 20.17
N SER A 176 -12.27 8.33 19.62
CA SER A 176 -10.97 8.40 20.25
C SER A 176 -10.65 9.79 20.76
N GLN A 177 -9.97 9.84 21.93
CA GLN A 177 -9.52 11.07 22.57
C GLN A 177 -8.02 11.31 22.38
N GLY A 178 -7.24 10.26 22.10
CA GLY A 178 -5.78 10.33 21.91
C GLY A 178 -5.27 9.22 21.00
N LEU A 179 -3.96 9.24 20.69
CA LEU A 179 -3.37 8.30 19.71
C LEU A 179 -3.40 6.84 20.18
N ALA A 180 -3.20 6.57 21.47
CA ALA A 180 -3.25 5.19 21.97
C ALA A 180 -4.67 4.61 21.86
N ASP A 181 -5.66 5.41 22.22
CA ASP A 181 -7.06 5.08 22.13
C ASP A 181 -7.50 4.94 20.64
N PHE A 182 -7.04 5.85 19.80
CA PHE A 182 -7.25 5.79 18.36
C PHE A 182 -6.72 4.48 17.76
N ARG A 183 -5.48 4.10 18.07
CA ARG A 183 -4.90 2.84 17.62
C ARG A 183 -5.75 1.65 18.05
N GLN A 184 -6.12 1.59 19.32
CA GLN A 184 -6.95 0.51 19.85
C GLN A 184 -8.32 0.46 19.18
N ASN A 185 -8.95 1.61 18.98
CA ASN A 185 -10.24 1.70 18.31
C ASN A 185 -10.15 1.34 16.83
N THR A 186 -9.07 1.70 16.12
CA THR A 186 -8.85 1.27 14.72
C THR A 186 -8.79 -0.24 14.61
N LEU A 187 -8.03 -0.90 15.49
CA LEU A 187 -7.97 -2.37 15.52
C LEU A 187 -9.32 -3.01 15.86
N ASN A 188 -10.09 -2.42 16.76
CA ASN A 188 -11.44 -2.88 17.08
C ASN A 188 -12.37 -2.75 15.85
N GLN A 189 -12.25 -1.66 15.07
CA GLN A 189 -13.08 -1.45 13.89
C GLN A 189 -12.83 -2.51 12.80
N LEU A 190 -11.65 -3.12 12.71
CA LEU A 190 -11.41 -4.23 11.76
C LEU A 190 -12.41 -5.39 11.92
N SER A 191 -12.89 -5.63 13.13
CA SER A 191 -13.91 -6.67 13.38
C SER A 191 -15.34 -6.13 13.43
N LEU A 192 -15.53 -4.86 13.75
CA LEU A 192 -16.84 -4.25 13.89
C LEU A 192 -17.43 -3.82 12.54
N LEU A 193 -16.62 -3.20 11.68
CA LEU A 193 -17.06 -2.73 10.37
C LEU A 193 -17.52 -3.87 9.45
N MET A 194 -16.95 -5.06 9.58
CA MET A 194 -17.41 -6.26 8.86
C MET A 194 -18.89 -6.62 9.08
N LYS A 195 -19.47 -6.16 10.18
CA LYS A 195 -20.90 -6.41 10.50
C LYS A 195 -21.85 -5.45 9.78
N GLU A 196 -21.32 -4.37 9.24
CA GLU A 196 -22.08 -3.38 8.46
C GLU A 196 -22.05 -3.83 6.99
N LYS A 197 -23.20 -4.27 6.46
CA LYS A 197 -23.30 -4.85 5.11
C LYS A 197 -23.05 -3.85 3.98
N ASP A 198 -23.25 -2.57 4.28
CA ASP A 198 -23.22 -1.43 3.35
C ASP A 198 -22.03 -0.49 3.58
N TRP A 199 -21.00 -0.95 4.31
CA TRP A 199 -19.82 -0.14 4.61
C TRP A 199 -19.15 0.47 3.37
N PHE A 200 -19.23 -0.22 2.23
CA PHE A 200 -18.65 0.21 0.96
C PHE A 200 -19.32 1.45 0.36
N GLU A 201 -20.55 1.79 0.76
CA GLU A 201 -21.24 3.01 0.31
C GLU A 201 -20.55 4.29 0.83
N ALA A 202 -19.76 4.18 1.90
CA ALA A 202 -18.96 5.27 2.44
C ALA A 202 -17.62 5.49 1.72
N VAL A 203 -17.27 4.66 0.75
CA VAL A 203 -16.03 4.78 -0.01
C VAL A 203 -16.06 6.02 -0.90
N LYS A 204 -15.02 6.84 -0.79
CA LYS A 204 -14.83 8.06 -1.58
C LYS A 204 -13.65 7.88 -2.51
N GLY A 205 -13.87 8.11 -3.78
CA GLY A 205 -12.81 7.98 -4.78
C GLY A 205 -13.29 8.30 -6.18
N ARG A 206 -12.34 8.26 -7.12
CA ARG A 206 -12.61 8.48 -8.55
C ARG A 206 -11.80 7.49 -9.39
N VAL A 207 -12.35 7.12 -10.53
CA VAL A 207 -11.66 6.38 -11.60
C VAL A 207 -11.20 7.40 -12.64
N LEU A 208 -9.95 7.27 -13.11
CA LEU A 208 -9.31 8.18 -14.09
C LEU A 208 -9.04 7.46 -15.42
#